data_b1a170b207d02e3da01891b34d125c93
#
_entry.id   b1a170b207d02e3da01891b34d125c93
#
_cell.length_a   1.000
_cell.length_b   1.000
_cell.length_c   1.000
_cell.angle_alpha   90.00
_cell.angle_beta   90.00
_cell.angle_gamma   90.00
#
_symmetry.space_group_name_H-M   'P 1'
#
loop_
_entity.id
_entity.type
_entity.pdbx_description
1 polymer ?
#
loop_
_entity_poly.entity_id
_entity_poly.type
_entity_poly.pdbx_seq_one_letter_code
_entity_poly.pdbx_strand_id
1 'polypeptide(L)'
;MTDIKELDSARKRYEFKKTLEKLEAKEGSGTELITIYIPPDKQIYDVTSQLKDEFGQCSNIKSKQTRSNVQAGISSILSRLKYYKRPPENGLAVFCGAVKAGGDRTNMECTIFEPPDQVGLYMYRCSSNFELEPLKQMLVEKEVYGLLVIDRREAYVGFLRGNRIEPISGATSTVPGKQRKGGQSSMRFQRLRLIAINEFYKKVADRANGIFLAEPDFHKRFKGVLIGGPTP
;
A
#
# COMPACT_ATOMS: atom_id res chain seq x y z
N MET A 1 9.10 24.22 -5.92
CA MET A 1 8.15 23.19 -6.39
C MET A 1 7.91 22.05 -5.39
N THR A 2 8.78 21.88 -4.40
CA THR A 2 8.67 20.83 -3.33
C THR A 2 7.56 21.16 -2.34
N ASP A 3 7.40 22.42 -1.90
CA ASP A 3 6.42 22.86 -0.90
C ASP A 3 4.94 22.59 -1.28
N ILE A 4 4.59 22.70 -2.56
CA ILE A 4 3.19 22.52 -3.00
C ILE A 4 2.77 21.03 -2.94
N LYS A 5 3.68 20.11 -3.27
CA LYS A 5 3.42 18.65 -3.18
C LYS A 5 3.32 18.18 -1.74
N GLU A 6 4.14 18.74 -0.85
CA GLU A 6 4.10 18.43 0.59
C GLU A 6 2.82 18.94 1.25
N LEU A 7 2.39 20.15 0.92
CA LEU A 7 1.12 20.73 1.39
C LEU A 7 -0.09 19.91 0.88
N ASP A 8 -0.07 19.45 -0.37
CA ASP A 8 -1.15 18.60 -0.94
C ASP A 8 -1.18 17.22 -0.28
N SER A 9 -0.03 16.65 0.01
CA SER A 9 0.10 15.37 0.74
C SER A 9 -0.41 15.49 2.18
N ALA A 10 -0.02 16.54 2.90
CA ALA A 10 -0.47 16.79 4.27
C ALA A 10 -1.99 17.03 4.33
N ARG A 11 -2.53 17.78 3.36
CA ARG A 11 -3.98 18.04 3.24
C ARG A 11 -4.75 16.74 2.99
N LYS A 12 -4.33 15.91 2.02
CA LYS A 12 -4.95 14.62 1.73
C LYS A 12 -4.95 13.70 2.95
N ARG A 13 -3.84 13.67 3.68
CA ARG A 13 -3.73 12.89 4.92
C ARG A 13 -4.67 13.38 6.01
N TYR A 14 -4.81 14.70 6.17
CA TYR A 14 -5.76 15.27 7.11
C TYR A 14 -7.21 14.95 6.74
N GLU A 15 -7.58 15.12 5.46
CA GLU A 15 -8.93 14.79 4.95
C GLU A 15 -9.23 13.30 5.12
N PHE A 16 -8.26 12.44 4.90
CA PHE A 16 -8.37 10.99 5.13
C PHE A 16 -8.59 10.68 6.61
N LYS A 17 -7.79 11.26 7.52
CA LYS A 17 -7.97 11.11 8.97
C LYS A 17 -9.37 11.55 9.41
N LYS A 18 -9.83 12.69 8.94
CA LYS A 18 -11.18 13.20 9.24
C LYS A 18 -12.29 12.28 8.71
N THR A 19 -12.05 11.63 7.57
CA THR A 19 -12.98 10.64 7.01
C THR A 19 -13.05 9.40 7.90
N LEU A 20 -11.92 8.92 8.40
CA LEU A 20 -11.89 7.78 9.33
C LEU A 20 -12.57 8.10 10.66
N GLU A 21 -12.34 9.27 11.24
CA GLU A 21 -13.01 9.73 12.47
C GLU A 21 -14.55 9.75 12.30
N LYS A 22 -15.02 10.23 11.14
CA LYS A 22 -16.47 10.22 10.82
C LYS A 22 -17.03 8.81 10.67
N LEU A 23 -16.27 7.88 10.08
CA LEU A 23 -16.69 6.50 9.91
C LEU A 23 -16.66 5.74 11.24
N GLU A 24 -15.68 6.02 12.10
CA GLU A 24 -15.55 5.41 13.42
C GLU A 24 -16.69 5.79 14.37
N ALA A 25 -17.21 7.00 14.25
CA ALA A 25 -18.34 7.47 15.03
C ALA A 25 -19.71 6.86 14.61
N LYS A 26 -19.74 6.05 13.54
CA LYS A 26 -20.97 5.47 13.03
C LYS A 26 -21.19 4.07 13.60
N GLU A 27 -22.42 3.84 14.07
CA GLU A 27 -22.86 2.53 14.59
C GLU A 27 -24.13 2.08 13.90
N GLY A 28 -24.25 0.77 13.68
CA GLY A 28 -25.48 0.11 13.27
C GLY A 28 -26.25 -0.46 14.47
N SER A 29 -27.52 -0.76 14.29
CA SER A 29 -28.36 -1.41 15.33
C SER A 29 -28.06 -2.90 15.49
N GLY A 30 -27.41 -3.50 14.48
CA GLY A 30 -26.96 -4.89 14.44
C GLY A 30 -25.83 -5.03 13.43
N THR A 31 -25.69 -6.18 12.79
CA THR A 31 -24.66 -6.42 11.76
C THR A 31 -25.05 -5.82 10.40
N GLU A 32 -25.39 -4.55 10.38
CA GLU A 32 -25.99 -3.84 9.24
C GLU A 32 -25.00 -2.96 8.49
N LEU A 33 -23.79 -2.78 9.05
CA LEU A 33 -22.73 -1.99 8.43
C LEU A 33 -21.83 -2.90 7.62
N ILE A 34 -21.75 -2.63 6.33
CA ILE A 34 -20.98 -3.40 5.36
C ILE A 34 -19.66 -2.68 5.10
N THR A 35 -18.56 -3.37 5.29
CA THR A 35 -17.20 -2.93 4.93
C THR A 35 -16.69 -3.80 3.81
N ILE A 36 -16.18 -3.18 2.73
CA ILE A 36 -15.51 -3.90 1.65
C ILE A 36 -14.19 -3.20 1.34
N TYR A 37 -13.13 -3.98 1.27
CA TYR A 37 -11.84 -3.57 0.72
C TYR A 37 -11.59 -4.31 -0.58
N ILE A 38 -11.35 -3.56 -1.66
CA ILE A 38 -11.14 -4.11 -3.00
C ILE A 38 -9.73 -3.73 -3.44
N PRO A 39 -8.79 -4.69 -3.51
CA PRO A 39 -7.44 -4.43 -3.98
C PRO A 39 -7.42 -4.12 -5.50
N PRO A 40 -6.37 -3.45 -6.01
CA PRO A 40 -6.32 -2.98 -7.40
C PRO A 40 -6.28 -4.10 -8.45
N ASP A 41 -5.82 -5.29 -8.08
CA ASP A 41 -5.76 -6.49 -8.92
C ASP A 41 -7.08 -7.27 -8.98
N LYS A 42 -8.04 -6.98 -8.08
CA LYS A 42 -9.34 -7.64 -8.05
C LYS A 42 -10.29 -7.02 -9.08
N GLN A 43 -10.93 -7.85 -9.89
CA GLN A 43 -11.89 -7.36 -10.87
C GLN A 43 -13.21 -6.93 -10.21
N ILE A 44 -13.75 -5.77 -10.62
CA ILE A 44 -15.04 -5.26 -10.10
C ILE A 44 -16.18 -6.24 -10.43
N TYR A 45 -16.09 -6.93 -11.56
CA TYR A 45 -17.08 -7.94 -11.93
C TYR A 45 -17.19 -9.06 -10.89
N ASP A 46 -16.06 -9.58 -10.40
CA ASP A 46 -16.04 -10.65 -9.40
C ASP A 46 -16.65 -10.18 -8.09
N VAL A 47 -16.33 -8.94 -7.67
CA VAL A 47 -16.91 -8.33 -6.48
C VAL A 47 -18.42 -8.16 -6.60
N THR A 48 -18.90 -7.67 -7.75
CA THR A 48 -20.34 -7.50 -7.97
C THR A 48 -21.08 -8.83 -8.08
N SER A 49 -20.47 -9.89 -8.61
CA SER A 49 -21.02 -11.24 -8.63
C SER A 49 -21.16 -11.77 -7.21
N GLN A 50 -20.10 -11.69 -6.41
CA GLN A 50 -20.13 -12.11 -5.01
C GLN A 50 -21.18 -11.34 -4.19
N LEU A 51 -21.31 -10.03 -4.40
CA LEU A 51 -22.32 -9.23 -3.71
C LEU A 51 -23.77 -9.62 -4.08
N LYS A 52 -24.01 -10.08 -5.31
CA LYS A 52 -25.33 -10.61 -5.69
C LYS A 52 -25.63 -11.94 -4.99
N ASP A 53 -24.63 -12.79 -4.82
CA ASP A 53 -24.76 -14.05 -4.09
C ASP A 53 -25.02 -13.77 -2.61
N GLU A 54 -24.30 -12.82 -2.00
CA GLU A 54 -24.53 -12.36 -0.62
C GLU A 54 -25.95 -11.77 -0.45
N PHE A 55 -26.42 -10.99 -1.43
CA PHE A 55 -27.78 -10.46 -1.43
C PHE A 55 -28.82 -11.60 -1.37
N GLY A 56 -28.62 -12.66 -2.12
CA GLY A 56 -29.48 -13.85 -2.07
C GLY A 56 -29.43 -14.56 -0.71
N GLN A 57 -28.24 -14.67 -0.11
CA GLN A 57 -28.02 -15.31 1.20
C GLN A 57 -28.61 -14.50 2.37
N CYS A 58 -28.89 -13.20 2.20
CA CYS A 58 -29.54 -12.38 3.22
C CYS A 58 -30.88 -12.93 3.67
N SER A 59 -31.54 -13.80 2.87
CA SER A 59 -32.77 -14.50 3.26
C SER A 59 -32.63 -15.30 4.56
N ASN A 60 -31.43 -15.76 4.90
CA ASN A 60 -31.12 -16.51 6.11
C ASN A 60 -31.03 -15.65 7.38
N ILE A 61 -31.03 -14.31 7.26
CA ILE A 61 -30.97 -13.39 8.40
C ILE A 61 -32.33 -13.41 9.10
N LYS A 62 -32.36 -13.81 10.38
CA LYS A 62 -33.57 -13.94 11.17
C LYS A 62 -34.35 -12.62 11.37
N SER A 63 -33.63 -11.54 11.69
CA SER A 63 -34.22 -10.22 11.87
C SER A 63 -34.62 -9.64 10.51
N LYS A 64 -35.94 -9.37 10.35
CA LYS A 64 -36.50 -8.76 9.13
C LYS A 64 -35.88 -7.37 8.86
N GLN A 65 -35.69 -6.59 9.91
CA GLN A 65 -35.12 -5.24 9.81
C GLN A 65 -33.65 -5.31 9.35
N THR A 66 -32.81 -6.10 10.03
CA THR A 66 -31.42 -6.29 9.67
C THR A 66 -31.28 -6.80 8.24
N ARG A 67 -32.08 -7.78 7.85
CA ARG A 67 -32.13 -8.30 6.48
C ARG A 67 -32.41 -7.20 5.46
N SER A 68 -33.45 -6.40 5.68
CA SER A 68 -33.84 -5.30 4.79
C SER A 68 -32.70 -4.26 4.68
N ASN A 69 -32.07 -3.91 5.80
CA ASN A 69 -31.00 -2.93 5.85
C ASN A 69 -29.74 -3.42 5.12
N VAL A 70 -29.37 -4.71 5.31
CA VAL A 70 -28.21 -5.29 4.60
C VAL A 70 -28.49 -5.37 3.09
N GLN A 71 -29.68 -5.81 2.69
CA GLN A 71 -30.08 -5.85 1.27
C GLN A 71 -30.06 -4.45 0.63
N ALA A 72 -30.57 -3.44 1.33
CA ALA A 72 -30.53 -2.04 0.86
C ALA A 72 -29.07 -1.54 0.73
N GLY A 73 -28.20 -1.88 1.71
CA GLY A 73 -26.78 -1.58 1.67
C GLY A 73 -26.09 -2.21 0.46
N ILE A 74 -26.25 -3.52 0.24
CA ILE A 74 -25.69 -4.22 -0.92
C ILE A 74 -26.17 -3.61 -2.24
N SER A 75 -27.49 -3.33 -2.35
CA SER A 75 -28.06 -2.68 -3.54
C SER A 75 -27.43 -1.31 -3.82
N SER A 76 -27.20 -0.52 -2.76
CA SER A 76 -26.55 0.78 -2.84
C SER A 76 -25.09 0.64 -3.32
N ILE A 77 -24.36 -0.34 -2.78
CA ILE A 77 -22.98 -0.64 -3.21
C ILE A 77 -22.95 -1.05 -4.68
N LEU A 78 -23.78 -2.01 -5.08
CA LEU A 78 -23.85 -2.49 -6.46
C LEU A 78 -24.14 -1.35 -7.45
N SER A 79 -25.03 -0.42 -7.10
CA SER A 79 -25.35 0.72 -7.96
C SER A 79 -24.17 1.69 -8.12
N ARG A 80 -23.35 1.85 -7.09
CA ARG A 80 -22.16 2.73 -7.11
C ARG A 80 -20.96 2.07 -7.77
N LEU A 81 -20.75 0.76 -7.60
CA LEU A 81 -19.67 0.03 -8.24
C LEU A 81 -19.80 -0.01 -9.78
N LYS A 82 -20.98 0.21 -10.34
CA LYS A 82 -21.19 0.33 -11.80
C LYS A 82 -20.38 1.45 -12.45
N TYR A 83 -20.00 2.48 -11.70
CA TYR A 83 -19.19 3.59 -12.22
C TYR A 83 -17.69 3.23 -12.32
N TYR A 84 -17.27 2.10 -11.76
CA TYR A 84 -15.89 1.63 -11.79
C TYR A 84 -15.75 0.48 -12.78
N LYS A 85 -14.99 0.66 -13.86
CA LYS A 85 -14.63 -0.43 -14.78
C LYS A 85 -13.57 -1.34 -14.16
N ARG A 86 -12.67 -0.76 -13.39
CA ARG A 86 -11.60 -1.42 -12.62
C ARG A 86 -11.33 -0.61 -11.36
N PRO A 87 -10.77 -1.22 -10.29
CA PRO A 87 -10.33 -0.45 -9.14
C PRO A 87 -9.26 0.57 -9.52
N PRO A 88 -9.15 1.70 -8.80
CA PRO A 88 -8.02 2.63 -8.93
C PRO A 88 -6.71 2.00 -8.45
N GLU A 89 -5.61 2.75 -8.57
CA GLU A 89 -4.25 2.27 -8.29
C GLU A 89 -4.06 1.73 -6.87
N ASN A 90 -4.68 2.37 -5.88
CA ASN A 90 -4.63 1.93 -4.48
C ASN A 90 -5.80 1.01 -4.08
N GLY A 91 -6.69 0.67 -5.01
CA GLY A 91 -7.91 -0.09 -4.72
C GLY A 91 -9.04 0.80 -4.21
N LEU A 92 -10.08 0.20 -3.64
CA LEU A 92 -11.26 0.89 -3.11
C LEU A 92 -11.56 0.45 -1.68
N ALA A 93 -11.97 1.42 -0.84
CA ALA A 93 -12.59 1.19 0.45
C ALA A 93 -14.07 1.60 0.36
N VAL A 94 -14.97 0.69 0.75
CA VAL A 94 -16.42 0.83 0.66
C VAL A 94 -17.05 0.62 2.04
N PHE A 95 -17.81 1.59 2.48
CA PHE A 95 -18.52 1.58 3.76
C PHE A 95 -19.98 1.93 3.51
N CYS A 96 -20.89 1.00 3.76
CA CYS A 96 -22.30 1.19 3.46
C CYS A 96 -23.19 0.48 4.47
N GLY A 97 -24.26 1.11 4.90
CA GLY A 97 -25.23 0.47 5.79
C GLY A 97 -26.16 1.45 6.49
N ALA A 98 -27.04 0.90 7.32
CA ALA A 98 -28.01 1.64 8.11
C ALA A 98 -27.35 2.14 9.40
N VAL A 99 -26.97 3.42 9.44
CA VAL A 99 -26.32 4.08 10.58
C VAL A 99 -27.39 4.65 11.51
N LYS A 100 -27.23 4.49 12.82
CA LYS A 100 -28.09 5.13 13.85
C LYS A 100 -28.08 6.65 13.70
N ALA A 101 -29.25 7.24 13.62
CA ALA A 101 -29.45 8.68 13.46
C ALA A 101 -30.11 9.35 14.68
N GLY A 102 -30.10 8.66 15.84
CA GLY A 102 -30.77 9.08 17.08
C GLY A 102 -32.17 8.47 17.25
N GLY A 103 -32.45 7.97 18.45
CA GLY A 103 -33.66 7.18 18.74
C GLY A 103 -33.64 5.87 17.89
N ASP A 104 -34.83 5.43 17.46
CA ASP A 104 -34.97 4.21 16.63
C ASP A 104 -34.80 4.47 15.12
N ARG A 105 -34.31 5.66 14.74
CA ARG A 105 -34.13 6.01 13.33
C ARG A 105 -32.73 5.59 12.82
N THR A 106 -32.72 5.06 11.61
CA THR A 106 -31.50 4.72 10.89
C THR A 106 -31.49 5.42 9.53
N ASN A 107 -30.33 5.91 9.11
CA ASN A 107 -30.12 6.45 7.78
C ASN A 107 -29.20 5.53 6.98
N MET A 108 -29.58 5.24 5.72
CA MET A 108 -28.71 4.52 4.81
C MET A 108 -27.59 5.45 4.32
N GLU A 109 -26.36 5.14 4.70
CA GLU A 109 -25.19 5.89 4.28
C GLU A 109 -24.23 5.01 3.48
N CYS A 110 -23.61 5.55 2.44
CA CYS A 110 -22.67 4.84 1.62
C CYS A 110 -21.51 5.74 1.21
N THR A 111 -20.30 5.39 1.63
CA THR A 111 -19.05 6.10 1.35
C THR A 111 -18.13 5.17 0.58
N ILE A 112 -17.58 5.63 -0.56
CA ILE A 112 -16.62 4.90 -1.38
C ILE A 112 -15.48 5.86 -1.70
N PHE A 113 -14.24 5.44 -1.49
CA PHE A 113 -13.06 6.24 -1.82
C PHE A 113 -11.84 5.36 -2.07
N GLU A 114 -10.88 5.93 -2.75
CA GLU A 114 -9.54 5.38 -2.91
C GLU A 114 -8.69 5.74 -1.68
N PRO A 115 -8.11 4.77 -0.95
CA PRO A 115 -7.24 5.05 0.19
C PRO A 115 -5.86 5.59 -0.26
N PRO A 116 -5.10 6.25 0.65
CA PRO A 116 -3.80 6.84 0.32
C PRO A 116 -2.72 5.79 0.02
N ASP A 117 -2.83 4.61 0.61
CA ASP A 117 -1.95 3.46 0.37
C ASP A 117 -2.74 2.31 -0.25
N GLN A 118 -2.04 1.39 -0.89
CA GLN A 118 -2.63 0.26 -1.58
C GLN A 118 -3.31 -0.72 -0.61
N VAL A 119 -4.54 -1.09 -0.93
CA VAL A 119 -5.27 -2.17 -0.25
C VAL A 119 -4.64 -3.52 -0.60
N GLY A 120 -4.14 -4.23 0.40
CA GLY A 120 -3.39 -5.49 0.20
C GLY A 120 -4.26 -6.74 0.08
N LEU A 121 -5.50 -6.72 0.59
CA LEU A 121 -6.38 -7.90 0.64
C LEU A 121 -7.83 -7.53 0.40
N TYR A 122 -8.53 -8.41 -0.34
CA TYR A 122 -9.98 -8.34 -0.43
C TYR A 122 -10.63 -8.71 0.91
N MET A 123 -11.56 -7.88 1.36
CA MET A 123 -12.35 -8.13 2.57
C MET A 123 -13.80 -7.76 2.30
N TYR A 124 -14.73 -8.61 2.73
CA TYR A 124 -16.16 -8.31 2.86
C TYR A 124 -16.59 -8.67 4.28
N ARG A 125 -17.18 -7.72 4.99
CA ARG A 125 -17.61 -7.92 6.37
C ARG A 125 -18.88 -7.13 6.68
N CYS A 126 -19.82 -7.77 7.38
CA CYS A 126 -20.99 -7.13 7.97
C CYS A 126 -20.83 -7.13 9.50
N SER A 127 -20.98 -5.94 10.13
CA SER A 127 -20.81 -5.77 11.58
C SER A 127 -21.67 -4.62 12.09
N SER A 128 -21.70 -4.42 13.42
CA SER A 128 -22.30 -3.24 14.06
C SER A 128 -21.47 -1.97 13.88
N ASN A 129 -20.18 -2.10 13.58
CA ASN A 129 -19.26 -1.01 13.32
C ASN A 129 -18.53 -1.28 12.02
N PHE A 130 -18.03 -0.22 11.37
CA PHE A 130 -17.16 -0.39 10.22
C PHE A 130 -15.80 -0.92 10.64
N GLU A 131 -15.23 -1.81 9.82
CA GLU A 131 -13.88 -2.32 10.01
C GLU A 131 -12.87 -1.33 9.41
N LEU A 132 -12.21 -0.55 10.28
CA LEU A 132 -11.34 0.56 9.86
C LEU A 132 -9.84 0.28 10.10
N GLU A 133 -9.51 -0.84 10.75
CA GLU A 133 -8.14 -1.14 11.14
C GLU A 133 -7.14 -1.11 9.97
N PRO A 134 -7.45 -1.67 8.78
CA PRO A 134 -6.54 -1.58 7.64
C PRO A 134 -6.22 -0.13 7.22
N LEU A 135 -7.21 0.76 7.31
CA LEU A 135 -7.02 2.18 6.97
C LEU A 135 -6.31 2.97 8.08
N LYS A 136 -6.53 2.63 9.35
CA LYS A 136 -5.82 3.23 10.47
C LYS A 136 -4.32 2.97 10.39
N GLN A 137 -3.94 1.76 9.98
CA GLN A 137 -2.54 1.39 9.74
C GLN A 137 -1.87 2.23 8.65
N MET A 138 -2.64 2.75 7.68
CA MET A 138 -2.12 3.66 6.64
C MET A 138 -1.82 5.07 7.19
N LEU A 139 -2.44 5.46 8.33
CA LEU A 139 -2.13 6.72 9.02
C LEU A 139 -0.87 6.65 9.88
N VAL A 140 -0.47 5.46 10.28
CA VAL A 140 0.77 5.28 11.04
C VAL A 140 1.95 5.66 10.15
N GLU A 141 2.82 6.53 10.64
CA GLU A 141 4.04 6.87 9.92
C GLU A 141 4.92 5.62 9.81
N LYS A 142 4.97 5.08 8.60
CA LYS A 142 5.83 3.91 8.34
C LYS A 142 7.28 4.36 8.38
N GLU A 143 8.08 3.68 9.19
CA GLU A 143 9.53 3.84 9.15
C GLU A 143 10.05 3.47 7.76
N VAL A 144 11.01 4.24 7.27
CA VAL A 144 11.63 4.05 5.96
C VAL A 144 13.07 3.65 6.17
N TYR A 145 13.45 2.54 5.57
CA TYR A 145 14.83 2.09 5.50
C TYR A 145 15.30 2.13 4.04
N GLY A 146 16.51 2.62 3.80
CA GLY A 146 17.17 2.43 2.53
C GLY A 146 17.59 0.97 2.38
N LEU A 147 17.40 0.40 1.20
CA LEU A 147 17.86 -0.93 0.86
C LEU A 147 18.99 -0.83 -0.18
N LEU A 148 20.12 -1.45 0.09
CA LEU A 148 21.22 -1.59 -0.84
C LEU A 148 21.64 -3.06 -0.92
N VAL A 149 21.35 -3.71 -2.03
CA VAL A 149 21.85 -5.05 -2.33
C VAL A 149 22.96 -4.91 -3.36
N ILE A 150 24.17 -5.36 -3.03
CA ILE A 150 25.34 -5.13 -3.86
C ILE A 150 26.25 -6.37 -3.92
N ASP A 151 26.68 -6.69 -5.12
CA ASP A 151 27.78 -7.60 -5.36
C ASP A 151 28.82 -6.98 -6.30
N ARG A 152 29.77 -7.78 -6.82
CA ARG A 152 30.81 -7.31 -7.75
C ARG A 152 30.28 -7.05 -9.17
N ARG A 153 29.08 -7.53 -9.52
CA ARG A 153 28.50 -7.48 -10.86
C ARG A 153 27.34 -6.53 -10.96
N GLU A 154 26.55 -6.46 -9.91
CA GLU A 154 25.32 -5.68 -9.91
C GLU A 154 24.99 -5.12 -8.53
N ALA A 155 24.21 -4.07 -8.51
CA ALA A 155 23.67 -3.47 -7.30
C ALA A 155 22.23 -3.02 -7.52
N TYR A 156 21.42 -3.11 -6.48
CA TYR A 156 20.04 -2.62 -6.45
C TYR A 156 19.85 -1.70 -5.26
N VAL A 157 19.23 -0.55 -5.52
CA VAL A 157 18.90 0.46 -4.50
C VAL A 157 17.38 0.59 -4.44
N GLY A 158 16.81 0.63 -3.25
CA GLY A 158 15.38 0.78 -3.04
C GLY A 158 15.06 1.24 -1.63
N PHE A 159 13.78 1.16 -1.28
CA PHE A 159 13.29 1.46 0.06
C PHE A 159 12.49 0.29 0.63
N LEU A 160 12.56 0.14 1.95
CA LEU A 160 11.62 -0.63 2.75
C LEU A 160 10.73 0.37 3.50
N ARG A 161 9.42 0.38 3.18
CA ARG A 161 8.41 1.22 3.84
C ARG A 161 7.44 0.32 4.62
N GLY A 162 7.63 0.23 5.92
CA GLY A 162 6.93 -0.79 6.72
C GLY A 162 7.27 -2.20 6.19
N ASN A 163 6.32 -2.89 5.58
CA ASN A 163 6.51 -4.25 5.03
C ASN A 163 6.65 -4.29 3.50
N ARG A 164 6.66 -3.14 2.83
CA ARG A 164 6.72 -3.06 1.36
C ARG A 164 8.12 -2.73 0.89
N ILE A 165 8.63 -3.52 -0.05
CA ILE A 165 9.91 -3.27 -0.74
C ILE A 165 9.62 -2.54 -2.04
N GLU A 166 10.27 -1.40 -2.25
CA GLU A 166 10.20 -0.57 -3.46
C GLU A 166 11.58 -0.50 -4.11
N PRO A 167 11.84 -1.28 -5.17
CA PRO A 167 13.08 -1.15 -5.94
C PRO A 167 13.03 0.14 -6.77
N ILE A 168 14.07 0.96 -6.68
CA ILE A 168 14.16 2.26 -7.37
C ILE A 168 15.15 2.21 -8.52
N SER A 169 16.32 1.59 -8.31
CA SER A 169 17.40 1.64 -9.30
C SER A 169 18.28 0.40 -9.25
N GLY A 170 18.66 -0.07 -10.42
CA GLY A 170 19.69 -1.08 -10.61
C GLY A 170 20.96 -0.50 -11.26
N ALA A 171 22.11 -1.09 -11.00
CA ALA A 171 23.39 -0.78 -11.64
C ALA A 171 24.15 -2.07 -11.94
N THR A 172 24.72 -2.16 -13.13
CA THR A 172 25.59 -3.26 -13.54
C THR A 172 27.04 -2.81 -13.58
N SER A 173 27.94 -3.69 -13.19
CA SER A 173 29.36 -3.46 -13.14
C SER A 173 30.04 -3.92 -14.44
N THR A 174 31.04 -3.18 -14.85
CA THR A 174 31.98 -3.55 -15.93
C THR A 174 33.27 -4.22 -15.42
N VAL A 175 33.30 -4.63 -14.14
CA VAL A 175 34.47 -5.26 -13.51
C VAL A 175 34.84 -6.56 -14.25
N PRO A 176 36.06 -6.71 -14.73
CA PRO A 176 36.50 -7.90 -15.44
C PRO A 176 36.45 -9.17 -14.56
N GLY A 177 36.12 -10.29 -15.16
CA GLY A 177 36.13 -11.59 -14.50
C GLY A 177 37.49 -11.94 -13.89
N LYS A 178 37.54 -12.87 -12.93
CA LYS A 178 38.78 -13.37 -12.34
C LYS A 178 39.57 -14.14 -13.39
N GLN A 179 40.78 -13.68 -13.73
CA GLN A 179 41.69 -14.45 -14.57
C GLN A 179 42.31 -15.61 -13.78
N ARG A 180 42.23 -16.82 -14.34
CA ARG A 180 42.70 -18.06 -13.70
C ARG A 180 44.15 -18.41 -14.07
N LYS A 181 44.73 -17.80 -15.14
CA LYS A 181 46.10 -18.11 -15.59
C LYS A 181 47.08 -17.18 -14.87
N GLY A 182 48.09 -17.77 -14.22
CA GLY A 182 49.21 -17.07 -13.60
C GLY A 182 50.18 -16.55 -14.66
N GLY A 183 51.01 -15.57 -14.30
CA GLY A 183 52.04 -14.96 -15.13
C GLY A 183 52.41 -13.59 -14.62
N GLN A 184 53.52 -13.00 -15.15
CA GLN A 184 54.04 -11.70 -14.71
C GLN A 184 52.99 -10.55 -14.80
N SER A 185 51.96 -10.67 -15.68
CA SER A 185 50.88 -9.73 -15.84
C SER A 185 49.72 -9.94 -14.83
N SER A 186 49.68 -11.04 -14.10
CA SER A 186 48.54 -11.39 -13.22
C SER A 186 48.37 -10.38 -12.07
N MET A 187 49.45 -9.92 -11.48
CA MET A 187 49.46 -8.88 -10.43
C MET A 187 48.86 -7.55 -10.92
N ARG A 188 49.23 -7.14 -12.16
CA ARG A 188 48.69 -5.94 -12.77
C ARG A 188 47.19 -6.05 -13.00
N PHE A 189 46.69 -7.18 -13.52
CA PHE A 189 45.26 -7.43 -13.74
C PHE A 189 44.47 -7.50 -12.43
N GLN A 190 45.05 -8.09 -11.37
CA GLN A 190 44.42 -8.10 -10.04
C GLN A 190 44.28 -6.67 -9.49
N ARG A 191 45.31 -5.83 -9.61
CA ARG A 191 45.26 -4.43 -9.18
C ARG A 191 44.21 -3.63 -9.95
N LEU A 192 44.17 -3.76 -11.28
CA LEU A 192 43.18 -3.08 -12.13
C LEU A 192 41.75 -3.53 -11.79
N ARG A 193 41.55 -4.82 -11.49
CA ARG A 193 40.28 -5.34 -11.06
C ARG A 193 39.83 -4.77 -9.71
N LEU A 194 40.71 -4.65 -8.74
CA LEU A 194 40.42 -4.01 -7.44
C LEU A 194 40.05 -2.54 -7.62
N ILE A 195 40.74 -1.82 -8.47
CA ILE A 195 40.42 -0.42 -8.80
C ILE A 195 39.03 -0.35 -9.41
N ALA A 196 38.72 -1.17 -10.40
CA ALA A 196 37.40 -1.19 -11.03
C ALA A 196 36.24 -1.57 -10.05
N ILE A 197 36.50 -2.47 -9.09
CA ILE A 197 35.54 -2.80 -8.03
C ILE A 197 35.28 -1.58 -7.14
N ASN A 198 36.36 -0.88 -6.70
CA ASN A 198 36.22 0.29 -5.85
C ASN A 198 35.52 1.44 -6.57
N GLU A 199 35.80 1.66 -7.84
CA GLU A 199 35.10 2.67 -8.66
C GLU A 199 33.59 2.33 -8.80
N PHE A 200 33.29 1.06 -9.03
CA PHE A 200 31.89 0.62 -9.08
C PHE A 200 31.16 0.85 -7.75
N TYR A 201 31.78 0.46 -6.63
CA TYR A 201 31.16 0.66 -5.30
C TYR A 201 30.99 2.14 -4.97
N LYS A 202 31.95 2.99 -5.32
CA LYS A 202 31.85 4.43 -5.16
C LYS A 202 30.66 5.00 -5.98
N LYS A 203 30.55 4.61 -7.25
CA LYS A 203 29.45 5.03 -8.12
C LYS A 203 28.08 4.59 -7.58
N VAL A 204 27.98 3.37 -7.02
CA VAL A 204 26.76 2.86 -6.40
C VAL A 204 26.43 3.64 -5.13
N ALA A 205 27.44 3.94 -4.29
CA ALA A 205 27.26 4.72 -3.06
C ALA A 205 26.76 6.13 -3.36
N ASP A 206 27.37 6.82 -4.33
CA ASP A 206 26.96 8.17 -4.76
C ASP A 206 25.51 8.17 -5.26
N ARG A 207 25.15 7.14 -6.04
CA ARG A 207 23.76 6.96 -6.54
C ARG A 207 22.77 6.67 -5.42
N ALA A 208 23.12 5.79 -4.47
CA ALA A 208 22.30 5.47 -3.31
C ALA A 208 22.08 6.71 -2.43
N ASN A 209 23.12 7.48 -2.17
CA ASN A 209 23.02 8.75 -1.44
C ASN A 209 22.04 9.72 -2.11
N GLY A 210 22.15 9.90 -3.44
CA GLY A 210 21.23 10.76 -4.19
C GLY A 210 19.79 10.32 -4.07
N ILE A 211 19.53 9.01 -4.09
CA ILE A 211 18.18 8.44 -3.94
C ILE A 211 17.68 8.59 -2.50
N PHE A 212 18.48 8.25 -1.49
CA PHE A 212 18.05 8.27 -0.09
C PHE A 212 17.81 9.69 0.42
N LEU A 213 18.68 10.65 0.07
CA LEU A 213 18.54 12.04 0.47
C LEU A 213 17.38 12.78 -0.23
N ALA A 214 16.91 12.26 -1.37
CA ALA A 214 15.73 12.78 -2.06
C ALA A 214 14.41 12.29 -1.45
N GLU A 215 14.47 11.40 -0.42
CA GLU A 215 13.27 10.91 0.26
C GLU A 215 12.55 12.04 1.00
N PRO A 216 11.24 12.23 0.75
CA PRO A 216 10.44 13.17 1.51
C PRO A 216 10.48 12.86 3.01
N ASP A 217 10.60 13.88 3.84
CA ASP A 217 10.70 13.75 5.31
C ASP A 217 11.88 12.86 5.78
N PHE A 218 12.98 12.82 5.01
CA PHE A 218 14.19 12.01 5.31
C PHE A 218 14.56 12.07 6.79
N HIS A 219 14.67 13.28 7.37
CA HIS A 219 15.10 13.45 8.76
C HIS A 219 14.14 12.90 9.81
N LYS A 220 12.86 12.71 9.47
CA LYS A 220 11.84 12.21 10.40
C LYS A 220 11.61 10.70 10.26
N ARG A 221 11.57 10.22 9.02
CA ARG A 221 11.08 8.88 8.69
C ARG A 221 12.18 7.89 8.36
N PHE A 222 13.33 8.36 7.86
CA PHE A 222 14.45 7.51 7.47
C PHE A 222 15.23 7.03 8.70
N LYS A 223 15.27 5.73 8.94
CA LYS A 223 15.87 5.12 10.13
C LYS A 223 17.29 4.60 9.91
N GLY A 224 17.63 4.32 8.66
CA GLY A 224 18.95 3.81 8.32
C GLY A 224 18.97 3.07 6.98
N VAL A 225 20.10 2.47 6.67
CA VAL A 225 20.31 1.69 5.45
C VAL A 225 20.58 0.23 5.81
N LEU A 226 19.86 -0.68 5.18
CA LEU A 226 20.09 -2.12 5.23
C LEU A 226 20.94 -2.50 4.00
N ILE A 227 22.13 -3.04 4.25
CA ILE A 227 23.04 -3.45 3.18
C ILE A 227 23.12 -4.97 3.18
N GLY A 228 22.91 -5.57 2.01
CA GLY A 228 23.03 -7.00 1.77
C GLY A 228 23.86 -7.32 0.54
N GLY A 229 24.39 -8.52 0.51
CA GLY A 229 25.16 -9.04 -0.62
C GLY A 229 25.75 -10.41 -0.31
N PRO A 230 26.32 -11.11 -1.31
CA PRO A 230 27.00 -12.36 -1.05
C PRO A 230 28.23 -12.13 -0.18
N THR A 231 28.47 -13.03 0.74
CA THR A 231 29.75 -13.08 1.48
C THR A 231 30.94 -13.23 0.52
N PRO A 232 32.07 -12.60 0.79
CA PRO A 232 33.26 -12.64 -0.06
C PRO A 232 33.85 -14.04 -0.24
#